data_39271a7b9229107e118f7502648b070a
#
_entry.id   39271a7b9229107e118f7502648b070a
#
_cell.length_a   1.000
_cell.length_b   1.000
_cell.length_c   1.000
_cell.angle_alpha   90.00
_cell.angle_beta   90.00
_cell.angle_gamma   90.00
#
_symmetry.space_group_name_H-M   'P 1'
#
loop_
_entity.id
_entity.type
_entity.pdbx_description
1 polymer ?
#
loop_
_entity_poly.entity_id
_entity_poly.type
_entity_poly.pdbx_seq_one_letter_code
_entity_poly.pdbx_strand_id
1 'polypeptide(L)'
;TGPVDLIVSGHTHSEVRAEVNGIPIVQARSSGTALGVVTLTWDRGHGEVVDHAIHVWTTRHEGVSPDAEVAALVGRWTDEVEAVAERPIARLARPLRRDRDDESALGDMIADAQREATGDQIALVNGGGIRTGLDAGPVSYADVFAVQPFQNALVSLDLTADQLRRALEAVVQDRLGQVSGVCFRFDPTRPAGERVIEAWLEETGEPIVGEGEVVNAGLTFSVTANNFMAAGGSGYDVLAEADGTATGLVDSEVLMRHLSSLPQPVEYEERGRIERLAPWPE
;
A
#
# COMPACT_ATOMS: atom_id res chain seq x y z
N THR A 1 -33.73 7.56 19.62
CA THR A 1 -32.51 6.77 19.80
C THR A 1 -32.44 5.72 18.70
N GLY A 2 -31.32 5.69 17.94
CA GLY A 2 -31.06 4.69 16.91
C GLY A 2 -30.64 3.37 17.56
N PRO A 3 -30.43 2.32 16.75
CA PRO A 3 -29.96 1.00 17.23
C PRO A 3 -28.51 0.98 17.67
N VAL A 4 -27.80 2.11 17.59
CA VAL A 4 -26.33 2.23 17.85
C VAL A 4 -26.12 3.46 18.73
N ASP A 5 -25.38 3.30 19.83
CA ASP A 5 -25.04 4.35 20.78
C ASP A 5 -23.60 4.83 20.69
N LEU A 6 -22.73 4.07 20.02
CA LEU A 6 -21.31 4.36 19.82
C LEU A 6 -20.79 3.63 18.59
N ILE A 7 -19.93 4.29 17.80
CA ILE A 7 -19.18 3.68 16.71
C ILE A 7 -17.69 3.71 17.05
N VAL A 8 -17.06 2.54 17.11
CA VAL A 8 -15.61 2.39 17.16
C VAL A 8 -15.15 1.98 15.77
N SER A 9 -14.46 2.90 15.07
CA SER A 9 -13.99 2.69 13.71
C SER A 9 -12.49 2.33 13.65
N GLY A 10 -12.02 1.95 12.47
CA GLY A 10 -10.66 1.55 12.22
C GLY A 10 -10.30 1.68 10.74
N HIS A 11 -9.30 0.92 10.27
CA HIS A 11 -8.85 0.76 8.89
C HIS A 11 -8.10 1.97 8.31
N THR A 12 -8.60 3.19 8.45
CA THR A 12 -7.95 4.39 7.88
C THR A 12 -6.68 4.81 8.60
N HIS A 13 -6.39 4.24 9.79
CA HIS A 13 -5.25 4.57 10.66
C HIS A 13 -5.25 6.04 11.17
N SER A 14 -6.37 6.74 11.03
CA SER A 14 -6.55 8.13 11.44
C SER A 14 -6.93 8.22 12.92
N GLU A 15 -6.81 9.41 13.52
CA GLU A 15 -7.45 9.74 14.77
C GLU A 15 -8.79 10.39 14.45
N VAL A 16 -9.88 9.80 14.94
CA VAL A 16 -11.23 10.34 14.78
C VAL A 16 -11.87 10.55 16.14
N ARG A 17 -12.40 11.74 16.35
CA ARG A 17 -13.28 12.13 17.44
C ARG A 17 -14.40 12.94 16.82
N ALA A 18 -15.51 12.32 16.55
CA ALA A 18 -16.62 12.93 15.84
C ALA A 18 -17.95 12.53 16.47
N GLU A 19 -18.99 13.27 16.13
CA GLU A 19 -20.36 12.95 16.44
C GLU A 19 -21.21 13.14 15.17
N VAL A 20 -22.05 12.15 14.87
CA VAL A 20 -22.99 12.23 13.75
C VAL A 20 -24.37 11.80 14.24
N ASN A 21 -25.35 12.68 14.12
CA ASN A 21 -26.72 12.45 14.57
C ASN A 21 -26.83 12.04 16.06
N GLY A 22 -25.97 12.61 16.92
CA GLY A 22 -25.93 12.28 18.34
C GLY A 22 -25.18 10.99 18.69
N ILE A 23 -24.59 10.29 17.71
CA ILE A 23 -23.82 9.07 17.90
C ILE A 23 -22.32 9.40 17.89
N PRO A 24 -21.59 9.18 19.01
CA PRO A 24 -20.15 9.38 19.06
C PRO A 24 -19.42 8.37 18.19
N ILE A 25 -18.35 8.84 17.50
CA ILE A 25 -17.47 8.02 16.67
C ILE A 25 -16.05 8.23 17.16
N VAL A 26 -15.35 7.12 17.47
CA VAL A 26 -13.95 7.15 17.90
C VAL A 26 -13.08 6.22 17.06
N GLN A 27 -11.89 6.72 16.69
CA GLN A 27 -10.81 5.91 16.13
C GLN A 27 -9.47 6.35 16.76
N ALA A 28 -8.68 5.39 17.21
CA ALA A 28 -7.44 5.65 17.94
C ALA A 28 -6.21 5.26 17.10
N ARG A 29 -6.05 5.85 15.91
CA ARG A 29 -4.90 5.65 15.02
C ARG A 29 -4.69 4.16 14.67
N SER A 30 -3.45 3.67 14.72
CA SER A 30 -3.06 2.28 14.41
C SER A 30 -1.84 1.83 15.21
N SER A 31 -1.51 0.55 15.10
CA SER A 31 -0.27 -0.04 15.65
C SER A 31 -0.07 0.18 17.15
N GLY A 32 -1.16 0.31 17.90
CA GLY A 32 -1.10 0.54 19.34
C GLY A 32 -0.54 1.91 19.77
N THR A 33 -0.41 2.88 18.85
CA THR A 33 0.17 4.20 19.13
C THR A 33 -0.77 5.15 19.88
N ALA A 34 -2.05 4.79 19.98
CA ALA A 34 -3.04 5.54 20.75
C ALA A 34 -4.09 4.62 21.38
N LEU A 35 -4.69 5.09 22.48
CA LEU A 35 -5.79 4.45 23.19
C LEU A 35 -7.02 5.37 23.17
N GLY A 36 -8.14 4.90 22.61
CA GLY A 36 -9.42 5.56 22.68
C GLY A 36 -10.18 5.15 23.95
N VAL A 37 -10.64 6.14 24.71
CA VAL A 37 -11.49 5.93 25.89
C VAL A 37 -12.76 6.71 25.70
N VAL A 38 -13.90 6.00 25.75
CA VAL A 38 -15.23 6.61 25.67
C VAL A 38 -15.98 6.33 26.96
N THR A 39 -16.45 7.40 27.59
CA THR A 39 -17.33 7.31 28.76
C THR A 39 -18.75 7.63 28.30
N LEU A 40 -19.69 6.74 28.54
CA LEU A 40 -21.10 6.93 28.23
C LEU A 40 -21.90 7.06 29.54
N THR A 41 -22.77 8.06 29.59
CA THR A 41 -23.75 8.22 30.69
C THR A 41 -25.08 7.62 30.26
N TRP A 42 -25.52 6.59 30.96
CA TRP A 42 -26.73 5.84 30.64
C TRP A 42 -27.89 6.22 31.58
N ASP A 43 -28.98 6.70 31.00
CA ASP A 43 -30.25 6.87 31.74
C ASP A 43 -31.01 5.55 31.79
N ARG A 44 -31.11 4.97 33.00
CA ARG A 44 -31.83 3.71 33.22
C ARG A 44 -33.35 3.86 33.10
N GLY A 45 -33.89 5.06 33.30
CA GLY A 45 -35.34 5.33 33.25
C GLY A 45 -35.87 5.34 31.82
N HIS A 46 -35.08 5.89 30.89
CA HIS A 46 -35.43 6.01 29.48
C HIS A 46 -34.75 4.95 28.61
N GLY A 47 -33.70 4.26 29.11
CA GLY A 47 -33.00 3.23 28.39
C GLY A 47 -32.17 3.78 27.25
N GLU A 48 -31.49 4.92 27.46
CA GLU A 48 -30.73 5.61 26.43
C GLU A 48 -29.44 6.25 26.97
N VAL A 49 -28.46 6.48 26.07
CA VAL A 49 -27.27 7.29 26.36
C VAL A 49 -27.66 8.77 26.33
N VAL A 50 -27.41 9.49 27.45
CA VAL A 50 -27.75 10.91 27.60
C VAL A 50 -26.55 11.83 27.55
N ASP A 51 -25.33 11.30 27.67
CA ASP A 51 -24.09 12.08 27.60
C ASP A 51 -22.91 11.18 27.26
N HIS A 52 -21.85 11.73 26.65
CA HIS A 52 -20.63 11.01 26.36
C HIS A 52 -19.38 11.91 26.41
N ALA A 53 -18.22 11.30 26.66
CA ALA A 53 -16.92 11.95 26.55
C ALA A 53 -15.94 11.05 25.81
N ILE A 54 -15.21 11.60 24.82
CA ILE A 54 -14.22 10.89 24.02
C ILE A 54 -12.83 11.45 24.33
N HIS A 55 -11.90 10.55 24.68
CA HIS A 55 -10.49 10.85 24.84
C HIS A 55 -9.67 9.91 23.97
N VAL A 56 -8.65 10.45 23.28
CA VAL A 56 -7.64 9.65 22.58
C VAL A 56 -6.28 10.04 23.16
N TRP A 57 -5.62 9.07 23.78
CA TRP A 57 -4.31 9.26 24.41
C TRP A 57 -3.23 8.59 23.60
N THR A 58 -2.12 9.29 23.36
CA THR A 58 -0.93 8.69 22.79
C THR A 58 -0.33 7.71 23.81
N THR A 59 -0.09 6.47 23.38
CA THR A 59 0.58 5.46 24.22
C THR A 59 2.07 5.77 24.33
N ARG A 60 2.65 5.47 25.49
CA ARG A 60 4.09 5.65 25.78
C ARG A 60 4.61 4.43 26.51
N HIS A 61 5.85 4.03 26.23
CA HIS A 61 6.50 2.91 26.91
C HIS A 61 7.13 3.33 28.24
N GLU A 62 7.54 4.60 28.36
CA GLU A 62 8.28 5.11 29.51
C GLU A 62 7.41 5.06 30.78
N GLY A 63 7.94 4.41 31.81
CA GLY A 63 7.30 4.31 33.12
C GLY A 63 6.14 3.30 33.20
N VAL A 64 5.91 2.50 32.15
CA VAL A 64 4.90 1.44 32.16
C VAL A 64 5.59 0.07 32.24
N SER A 65 5.28 -0.69 33.29
CA SER A 65 5.72 -2.08 33.38
C SER A 65 4.82 -2.95 32.51
N PRO A 66 5.37 -3.81 31.64
CA PRO A 66 4.57 -4.76 30.87
C PRO A 66 3.77 -5.70 31.79
N ASP A 67 2.58 -6.07 31.36
CA ASP A 67 1.87 -7.18 31.98
C ASP A 67 2.69 -8.47 31.84
N ALA A 68 2.91 -9.20 32.93
CA ALA A 68 3.83 -10.33 32.97
C ALA A 68 3.38 -11.50 32.09
N GLU A 69 2.07 -11.77 32.01
CA GLU A 69 1.53 -12.87 31.20
C GLU A 69 1.63 -12.52 29.71
N VAL A 70 1.31 -11.28 29.33
CA VAL A 70 1.42 -10.81 27.94
C VAL A 70 2.89 -10.77 27.51
N ALA A 71 3.79 -10.29 28.38
CA ALA A 71 5.23 -10.26 28.08
C ALA A 71 5.79 -11.68 27.88
N ALA A 72 5.40 -12.65 28.70
CA ALA A 72 5.81 -14.04 28.54
C ALA A 72 5.24 -14.67 27.24
N LEU A 73 4.00 -14.31 26.88
CA LEU A 73 3.39 -14.76 25.63
C LEU A 73 4.14 -14.21 24.41
N VAL A 74 4.43 -12.92 24.40
CA VAL A 74 5.19 -12.25 23.34
C VAL A 74 6.59 -12.84 23.24
N GLY A 75 7.31 -12.97 24.37
CA GLY A 75 8.66 -13.56 24.41
C GLY A 75 8.72 -14.95 23.77
N ARG A 76 7.79 -15.84 24.13
CA ARG A 76 7.74 -17.18 23.55
C ARG A 76 7.59 -17.18 22.03
N TRP A 77 6.71 -16.33 21.48
CA TRP A 77 6.53 -16.23 20.03
C TRP A 77 7.71 -15.54 19.33
N THR A 78 8.33 -14.57 20.01
CA THR A 78 9.56 -13.92 19.49
C THR A 78 10.68 -14.94 19.36
N ASP A 79 10.94 -15.72 20.41
CA ASP A 79 11.98 -16.78 20.40
C ASP A 79 11.74 -17.83 19.32
N GLU A 80 10.47 -18.19 19.06
CA GLU A 80 10.11 -19.20 18.05
C GLU A 80 10.38 -18.69 16.62
N VAL A 81 10.17 -17.41 16.36
CA VAL A 81 10.32 -16.85 15.01
C VAL A 81 11.68 -16.16 14.77
N GLU A 82 12.47 -15.91 15.82
CA GLU A 82 13.72 -15.14 15.76
C GLU A 82 14.67 -15.63 14.67
N ALA A 83 14.91 -16.94 14.59
CA ALA A 83 15.83 -17.52 13.61
C ALA A 83 15.41 -17.27 12.15
N VAL A 84 14.10 -17.15 11.89
CA VAL A 84 13.57 -16.83 10.56
C VAL A 84 13.54 -15.31 10.35
N ALA A 85 13.11 -14.56 11.37
CA ALA A 85 12.98 -13.11 11.32
C ALA A 85 14.33 -12.41 11.07
N GLU A 86 15.38 -12.87 11.74
CA GLU A 86 16.73 -12.30 11.63
C GLU A 86 17.53 -12.83 10.44
N ARG A 87 16.98 -13.73 9.63
CA ARG A 87 17.66 -14.23 8.44
C ARG A 87 18.10 -13.06 7.56
N PRO A 88 19.41 -12.90 7.27
CA PRO A 88 19.90 -11.78 6.45
C PRO A 88 19.43 -11.95 5.00
N ILE A 89 18.95 -10.87 4.41
CA ILE A 89 18.50 -10.82 3.00
C ILE A 89 19.46 -9.97 2.17
N ALA A 90 19.79 -8.76 2.64
CA ALA A 90 20.60 -7.81 1.88
C ALA A 90 21.29 -6.81 2.82
N ARG A 91 22.05 -5.90 2.23
CA ARG A 91 22.56 -4.70 2.89
C ARG A 91 22.30 -3.49 2.01
N LEU A 92 21.66 -2.46 2.55
CA LEU A 92 21.40 -1.22 1.82
C LEU A 92 22.48 -0.17 2.09
N ALA A 93 22.94 0.52 1.06
CA ALA A 93 23.86 1.67 1.19
C ALA A 93 23.14 2.89 1.76
N ARG A 94 21.88 3.09 1.41
CA ARG A 94 21.01 4.19 1.83
C ARG A 94 19.61 3.64 2.19
N PRO A 95 18.82 4.37 3.03
CA PRO A 95 17.47 3.94 3.31
C PRO A 95 16.60 4.04 2.04
N LEU A 96 15.74 3.05 1.84
CA LEU A 96 14.69 3.08 0.83
C LEU A 96 13.38 3.46 1.51
N ARG A 97 12.91 4.67 1.24
CA ARG A 97 11.68 5.19 1.83
C ARG A 97 10.50 4.92 0.89
N ARG A 98 9.36 4.70 1.51
CA ARG A 98 8.09 4.72 0.80
C ARG A 98 7.62 6.18 0.69
N ASP A 99 7.01 6.54 -0.42
CA ASP A 99 6.19 7.73 -0.55
C ASP A 99 4.73 7.34 -0.78
N ARG A 100 3.78 8.18 -0.40
CA ARG A 100 2.34 7.95 -0.61
C ARG A 100 1.77 8.82 -1.71
N ASP A 101 2.44 9.91 -1.99
CA ASP A 101 1.96 10.98 -2.84
C ASP A 101 2.84 11.14 -4.08
N ASP A 102 4.00 10.44 -4.10
CA ASP A 102 4.94 10.49 -5.21
C ASP A 102 5.59 9.12 -5.51
N GLU A 103 6.35 9.05 -6.61
CA GLU A 103 7.22 7.92 -6.93
C GLU A 103 8.25 7.72 -5.81
N SER A 104 8.70 6.49 -5.62
CA SER A 104 9.73 6.20 -4.63
C SER A 104 10.66 5.08 -5.06
N ALA A 105 11.95 5.20 -4.74
CA ALA A 105 12.93 4.16 -5.04
C ALA A 105 12.54 2.78 -4.50
N LEU A 106 11.88 2.70 -3.35
CA LEU A 106 11.35 1.44 -2.82
C LEU A 106 10.21 0.89 -3.68
N GLY A 107 9.32 1.76 -4.11
CA GLY A 107 8.19 1.37 -4.97
C GLY A 107 8.65 0.88 -6.34
N ASP A 108 9.60 1.58 -6.95
CA ASP A 108 10.24 1.16 -8.20
C ASP A 108 10.94 -0.18 -8.06
N MET A 109 11.71 -0.38 -6.98
CA MET A 109 12.37 -1.65 -6.71
C MET A 109 11.37 -2.80 -6.59
N ILE A 110 10.25 -2.60 -5.91
CA ILE A 110 9.19 -3.60 -5.78
C ILE A 110 8.58 -3.91 -7.15
N ALA A 111 8.25 -2.88 -7.92
CA ALA A 111 7.67 -3.05 -9.25
C ALA A 111 8.65 -3.74 -10.22
N ASP A 112 9.93 -3.36 -10.20
CA ASP A 112 10.98 -4.01 -11.00
C ASP A 112 11.13 -5.49 -10.60
N ALA A 113 11.18 -5.78 -9.30
CA ALA A 113 11.29 -7.15 -8.81
C ALA A 113 10.12 -8.03 -9.31
N GLN A 114 8.89 -7.51 -9.27
CA GLN A 114 7.70 -8.23 -9.72
C GLN A 114 7.72 -8.43 -11.24
N ARG A 115 8.03 -7.39 -12.02
CA ARG A 115 8.12 -7.46 -13.47
C ARG A 115 9.21 -8.44 -13.94
N GLU A 116 10.39 -8.38 -13.36
CA GLU A 116 11.48 -9.30 -13.68
C GLU A 116 11.15 -10.77 -13.34
N ALA A 117 10.48 -11.00 -12.19
CA ALA A 117 10.16 -12.35 -11.74
C ALA A 117 9.10 -13.04 -12.60
N THR A 118 8.16 -12.27 -13.18
CA THR A 118 7.10 -12.81 -14.05
C THR A 118 7.49 -12.79 -15.53
N GLY A 119 8.37 -11.88 -15.93
CA GLY A 119 8.72 -11.65 -17.32
C GLY A 119 7.68 -10.85 -18.10
N ASP A 120 6.69 -10.26 -17.43
CA ASP A 120 5.69 -9.40 -18.05
C ASP A 120 6.29 -8.07 -18.52
N GLN A 121 5.60 -7.41 -19.45
CA GLN A 121 6.04 -6.11 -19.98
C GLN A 121 5.93 -4.99 -18.95
N ILE A 122 4.93 -5.06 -18.07
CA ILE A 122 4.59 -4.03 -17.10
C ILE A 122 4.30 -4.67 -15.73
N ALA A 123 4.62 -3.99 -14.65
CA ALA A 123 4.13 -4.32 -13.31
C ALA A 123 3.45 -3.11 -12.67
N LEU A 124 2.36 -3.38 -11.97
CA LEU A 124 1.59 -2.40 -11.19
C LEU A 124 1.58 -2.81 -9.72
N VAL A 125 1.92 -1.87 -8.84
CA VAL A 125 1.95 -2.07 -7.39
C VAL A 125 1.05 -1.05 -6.71
N ASN A 126 0.08 -1.48 -5.92
CA ASN A 126 -0.77 -0.54 -5.18
C ASN A 126 -0.02 0.07 -3.99
N GLY A 127 -0.08 1.40 -3.84
CA GLY A 127 0.61 2.12 -2.77
C GLY A 127 0.21 1.67 -1.36
N GLY A 128 -1.02 1.14 -1.19
CA GLY A 128 -1.48 0.53 0.06
C GLY A 128 -0.77 -0.78 0.41
N GLY A 129 -0.22 -1.49 -0.56
CA GLY A 129 0.55 -2.73 -0.41
C GLY A 129 1.93 -2.51 0.21
N ILE A 130 2.49 -1.31 0.09
CA ILE A 130 3.80 -0.94 0.66
C ILE A 130 3.57 -0.34 2.05
N ARG A 131 3.94 -1.05 3.12
CA ARG A 131 3.56 -0.69 4.50
C ARG A 131 4.58 0.14 5.24
N THR A 132 5.87 -0.08 5.00
CA THR A 132 6.99 0.64 5.61
C THR A 132 8.13 0.80 4.63
N GLY A 133 9.18 1.57 4.99
CA GLY A 133 10.45 1.64 4.29
C GLY A 133 11.46 0.63 4.82
N LEU A 134 12.65 0.61 4.22
CA LEU A 134 13.83 -0.12 4.68
C LEU A 134 14.91 0.87 5.11
N ASP A 135 15.55 0.62 6.25
CA ASP A 135 16.66 1.45 6.73
C ASP A 135 17.98 1.07 6.05
N ALA A 136 18.95 1.99 6.07
CA ALA A 136 20.31 1.71 5.62
C ALA A 136 20.99 0.68 6.54
N GLY A 137 21.85 -0.17 5.99
CA GLY A 137 22.54 -1.22 6.72
C GLY A 137 21.98 -2.62 6.44
N PRO A 138 22.12 -3.56 7.37
CA PRO A 138 21.61 -4.92 7.21
C PRO A 138 20.09 -4.91 7.09
N VAL A 139 19.57 -5.75 6.20
CA VAL A 139 18.14 -5.98 5.98
C VAL A 139 17.85 -7.44 6.23
N SER A 140 16.94 -7.71 7.14
CA SER A 140 16.50 -9.06 7.51
C SER A 140 15.24 -9.50 6.76
N TYR A 141 14.88 -10.76 6.94
CA TYR A 141 13.58 -11.29 6.48
C TYR A 141 12.41 -10.49 7.06
N ALA A 142 12.45 -10.18 8.36
CA ALA A 142 11.39 -9.44 9.02
C ALA A 142 11.22 -8.02 8.46
N ASP A 143 12.32 -7.36 8.09
CA ASP A 143 12.28 -6.02 7.50
C ASP A 143 11.56 -6.05 6.15
N VAL A 144 11.90 -7.01 5.27
CA VAL A 144 11.25 -7.15 3.96
C VAL A 144 9.79 -7.58 4.11
N PHE A 145 9.52 -8.51 5.04
CA PHE A 145 8.16 -8.92 5.36
C PHE A 145 7.30 -7.74 5.83
N ALA A 146 7.85 -6.84 6.64
CA ALA A 146 7.15 -5.65 7.10
C ALA A 146 6.82 -4.65 5.96
N VAL A 147 7.60 -4.64 4.87
CA VAL A 147 7.29 -3.85 3.66
C VAL A 147 6.04 -4.37 2.96
N GLN A 148 5.93 -5.68 2.73
CA GLN A 148 4.81 -6.35 2.04
C GLN A 148 4.26 -7.52 2.87
N PRO A 149 3.52 -7.27 3.99
CA PRO A 149 3.15 -8.31 4.95
C PRO A 149 1.95 -9.17 4.54
N PHE A 150 1.33 -8.87 3.40
CA PHE A 150 0.08 -9.52 2.98
C PHE A 150 0.30 -10.87 2.29
N GLN A 151 1.52 -11.15 1.82
CA GLN A 151 1.86 -12.35 1.08
C GLN A 151 0.92 -12.58 -0.12
N ASN A 152 0.68 -11.52 -0.90
CA ASN A 152 -0.18 -11.63 -2.05
C ASN A 152 0.48 -12.47 -3.14
N ALA A 153 -0.32 -13.31 -3.80
CA ALA A 153 0.13 -14.00 -5.00
C ALA A 153 0.20 -13.02 -6.18
N LEU A 154 1.22 -13.14 -7.02
CA LEU A 154 1.32 -12.40 -8.27
C LEU A 154 0.49 -13.07 -9.36
N VAL A 155 -0.18 -12.24 -10.16
CA VAL A 155 -1.03 -12.63 -11.28
C VAL A 155 -0.54 -11.90 -12.52
N SER A 156 -0.40 -12.61 -13.64
CA SER A 156 -0.15 -12.06 -14.96
C SER A 156 -1.48 -11.87 -15.68
N LEU A 157 -1.71 -10.69 -16.26
CA LEU A 157 -2.95 -10.26 -16.91
C LEU A 157 -2.62 -9.76 -18.30
N ASP A 158 -3.50 -10.03 -19.27
CA ASP A 158 -3.44 -9.40 -20.59
C ASP A 158 -4.40 -8.21 -20.64
N LEU A 159 -3.87 -6.99 -20.70
CA LEU A 159 -4.65 -5.76 -20.74
C LEU A 159 -4.60 -5.11 -22.13
N THR A 160 -5.75 -4.74 -22.66
CA THR A 160 -5.83 -3.82 -23.81
C THR A 160 -5.29 -2.45 -23.42
N ALA A 161 -4.92 -1.63 -24.40
CA ALA A 161 -4.43 -0.27 -24.16
C ALA A 161 -5.45 0.59 -23.36
N ASP A 162 -6.76 0.41 -23.57
CA ASP A 162 -7.79 1.10 -22.79
C ASP A 162 -7.85 0.60 -21.35
N GLN A 163 -7.78 -0.70 -21.13
CA GLN A 163 -7.73 -1.26 -19.76
C GLN A 163 -6.46 -0.81 -19.03
N LEU A 164 -5.31 -0.75 -19.71
CA LEU A 164 -4.07 -0.24 -19.11
C LEU A 164 -4.20 1.24 -18.77
N ARG A 165 -4.76 2.10 -19.64
CA ARG A 165 -5.03 3.51 -19.33
C ARG A 165 -5.90 3.64 -18.07
N ARG A 166 -6.98 2.87 -17.96
CA ARG A 166 -7.87 2.85 -16.79
C ARG A 166 -7.15 2.32 -15.54
N ALA A 167 -6.24 1.36 -15.68
CA ALA A 167 -5.42 0.88 -14.58
C ALA A 167 -4.41 1.94 -14.10
N LEU A 168 -3.81 2.72 -15.02
CA LEU A 168 -2.96 3.86 -14.67
C LEU A 168 -3.74 4.98 -13.96
N GLU A 169 -5.01 5.20 -14.32
CA GLU A 169 -5.91 6.09 -13.57
C GLU A 169 -6.12 5.61 -12.11
N ALA A 170 -6.19 4.29 -11.89
CA ALA A 170 -6.25 3.73 -10.54
C ALA A 170 -4.93 3.90 -9.77
N VAL A 171 -3.76 3.92 -10.45
CA VAL A 171 -2.46 4.21 -9.84
C VAL A 171 -2.45 5.61 -9.19
N VAL A 172 -3.13 6.61 -9.79
CA VAL A 172 -3.11 8.01 -9.37
C VAL A 172 -4.33 8.42 -8.52
N GLN A 173 -4.90 7.50 -7.75
CA GLN A 173 -6.00 7.78 -6.82
C GLN A 173 -5.51 8.24 -5.43
N ASP A 174 -6.09 7.72 -4.35
CA ASP A 174 -5.86 8.16 -2.97
C ASP A 174 -4.43 7.96 -2.43
N ARG A 175 -3.71 6.99 -2.99
CA ARG A 175 -2.31 6.67 -2.65
C ARG A 175 -1.63 6.25 -3.92
N LEU A 176 -0.64 7.01 -4.32
CA LEU A 176 0.06 6.74 -5.55
C LEU A 176 0.58 5.29 -5.57
N GLY A 177 0.16 4.52 -6.58
CA GLY A 177 0.76 3.23 -6.89
C GLY A 177 2.14 3.41 -7.49
N GLN A 178 2.83 2.30 -7.73
CA GLN A 178 4.16 2.31 -8.35
C GLN A 178 4.14 1.41 -9.57
N VAL A 179 5.01 1.68 -10.55
CA VAL A 179 4.99 0.97 -11.82
C VAL A 179 6.39 0.55 -12.29
N SER A 180 6.45 -0.46 -13.15
CA SER A 180 7.65 -0.83 -13.90
C SER A 180 7.28 -1.16 -15.34
N GLY A 181 8.16 -0.83 -16.30
CA GLY A 181 7.97 -1.09 -17.72
C GLY A 181 7.09 -0.06 -18.45
N VAL A 182 6.48 0.87 -17.72
CA VAL A 182 5.68 1.96 -18.27
C VAL A 182 6.07 3.27 -17.58
N CYS A 183 6.11 4.36 -18.36
CA CYS A 183 6.23 5.73 -17.84
C CYS A 183 4.94 6.49 -18.17
N PHE A 184 4.55 7.42 -17.30
CA PHE A 184 3.38 8.23 -17.56
C PHE A 184 3.42 9.59 -16.85
N ARG A 185 2.61 10.52 -17.38
CA ARG A 185 2.38 11.87 -16.83
C ARG A 185 0.93 12.01 -16.43
N PHE A 186 0.69 12.62 -15.28
CA PHE A 186 -0.66 12.85 -14.79
C PHE A 186 -0.85 14.22 -14.16
N ASP A 187 -2.09 14.71 -14.22
CA ASP A 187 -2.54 15.94 -13.57
C ASP A 187 -3.61 15.60 -12.52
N PRO A 188 -3.30 15.64 -11.21
CA PRO A 188 -4.24 15.30 -10.16
C PRO A 188 -5.40 16.29 -10.01
N THR A 189 -5.32 17.47 -10.64
CA THR A 189 -6.39 18.48 -10.60
C THR A 189 -7.55 18.16 -11.54
N ARG A 190 -7.36 17.22 -12.46
CA ARG A 190 -8.40 16.76 -13.37
C ARG A 190 -9.37 15.79 -12.68
N PRO A 191 -10.58 15.63 -13.22
CA PRO A 191 -11.52 14.63 -12.74
C PRO A 191 -10.91 13.21 -12.72
N ALA A 192 -11.35 12.38 -11.77
CA ALA A 192 -10.96 10.98 -11.74
C ALA A 192 -11.34 10.28 -13.06
N GLY A 193 -10.42 9.50 -13.61
CA GLY A 193 -10.53 8.86 -14.92
C GLY A 193 -10.00 9.69 -16.11
N GLU A 194 -9.58 10.96 -15.86
CA GLU A 194 -9.02 11.88 -16.85
C GLU A 194 -7.66 12.45 -16.45
N ARG A 195 -7.04 11.90 -15.41
CA ARG A 195 -5.78 12.42 -14.83
C ARG A 195 -4.56 12.03 -15.63
N VAL A 196 -4.53 10.85 -16.23
CA VAL A 196 -3.41 10.36 -17.05
C VAL A 196 -3.42 11.05 -18.40
N ILE A 197 -2.38 11.86 -18.66
CA ILE A 197 -2.28 12.70 -19.86
C ILE A 197 -1.48 12.00 -20.95
N GLU A 198 -0.37 11.38 -20.58
CA GLU A 198 0.53 10.66 -21.47
C GLU A 198 1.00 9.38 -20.79
N ALA A 199 1.15 8.30 -21.56
CA ALA A 199 1.83 7.09 -21.13
C ALA A 199 2.57 6.43 -22.31
N TRP A 200 3.72 5.82 -22.01
CA TRP A 200 4.53 5.11 -23.00
C TRP A 200 5.29 3.95 -22.36
N LEU A 201 5.65 2.96 -23.17
CA LEU A 201 6.52 1.88 -22.71
C LEU A 201 7.91 2.41 -22.37
N GLU A 202 8.43 2.05 -21.20
CA GLU A 202 9.73 2.54 -20.70
C GLU A 202 10.88 2.15 -21.63
N GLU A 203 10.89 0.92 -22.14
CA GLU A 203 12.00 0.39 -22.93
C GLU A 203 12.05 0.95 -24.34
N THR A 204 10.90 1.09 -25.00
CA THR A 204 10.82 1.44 -26.42
C THR A 204 10.40 2.88 -26.68
N GLY A 205 9.80 3.56 -25.69
CA GLY A 205 9.18 4.85 -25.86
C GLY A 205 7.88 4.80 -26.69
N GLU A 206 7.33 3.61 -26.96
CA GLU A 206 6.10 3.44 -27.73
C GLU A 206 4.93 4.09 -26.98
N PRO A 207 4.20 5.04 -27.62
CA PRO A 207 3.11 5.76 -26.96
C PRO A 207 1.89 4.85 -26.80
N ILE A 208 1.30 4.90 -25.59
CA ILE A 208 0.08 4.18 -25.20
C ILE A 208 -1.07 5.18 -25.06
N VAL A 209 -0.83 6.29 -24.35
CA VAL A 209 -1.77 7.39 -24.11
C VAL A 209 -1.15 8.69 -24.60
N GLY A 210 -1.90 9.51 -25.32
CA GLY A 210 -1.54 10.85 -25.75
C GLY A 210 -2.75 11.79 -25.57
N GLU A 211 -2.54 12.94 -24.94
CA GLU A 211 -3.60 13.93 -24.64
C GLU A 211 -4.80 13.33 -23.87
N GLY A 212 -4.54 12.29 -23.03
CA GLY A 212 -5.57 11.57 -22.26
C GLY A 212 -6.28 10.44 -22.99
N GLU A 213 -6.01 10.25 -24.27
CA GLU A 213 -6.67 9.25 -25.12
C GLU A 213 -5.72 8.12 -25.52
N VAL A 214 -6.24 6.93 -25.73
CA VAL A 214 -5.47 5.78 -26.23
C VAL A 214 -5.00 6.03 -27.66
N VAL A 215 -3.69 5.96 -27.90
CA VAL A 215 -3.12 6.20 -29.23
C VAL A 215 -3.34 5.04 -30.17
N ASN A 216 -3.27 3.79 -29.69
CA ASN A 216 -3.46 2.58 -30.46
C ASN A 216 -4.26 1.54 -29.69
N ALA A 217 -5.56 1.48 -29.97
CA ALA A 217 -6.50 0.57 -29.30
C ALA A 217 -6.26 -0.93 -29.62
N GLY A 218 -5.45 -1.24 -30.64
CA GLY A 218 -5.12 -2.63 -31.00
C GLY A 218 -4.00 -3.25 -30.18
N LEU A 219 -3.34 -2.49 -29.31
CA LEU A 219 -2.26 -3.00 -28.45
C LEU A 219 -2.81 -3.75 -27.23
N THR A 220 -2.08 -4.80 -26.87
CA THR A 220 -2.29 -5.58 -25.63
C THR A 220 -0.96 -5.72 -24.93
N PHE A 221 -0.97 -5.66 -23.61
CA PHE A 221 0.22 -5.70 -22.76
C PHE A 221 0.08 -6.79 -21.70
N SER A 222 1.13 -7.57 -21.47
CA SER A 222 1.21 -8.43 -20.31
C SER A 222 1.56 -7.60 -19.06
N VAL A 223 0.74 -7.72 -18.02
CA VAL A 223 0.80 -6.87 -16.83
C VAL A 223 0.80 -7.72 -15.58
N THR A 224 1.82 -7.57 -14.74
CA THR A 224 1.85 -8.16 -13.40
C THR A 224 1.13 -7.25 -12.40
N ALA A 225 0.26 -7.84 -11.60
CA ALA A 225 -0.34 -7.23 -10.42
C ALA A 225 -0.46 -8.28 -9.31
N ASN A 226 -0.73 -7.87 -8.08
CA ASN A 226 -1.06 -8.83 -7.04
C ASN A 226 -2.54 -9.27 -7.12
N ASN A 227 -2.87 -10.42 -6.54
CA ASN A 227 -4.22 -11.00 -6.58
C ASN A 227 -5.30 -10.11 -5.95
N PHE A 228 -4.95 -9.25 -4.99
CA PHE A 228 -5.88 -8.28 -4.40
C PHE A 228 -6.27 -7.21 -5.44
N MET A 229 -5.28 -6.67 -6.19
CA MET A 229 -5.55 -5.73 -7.29
C MET A 229 -6.30 -6.40 -8.43
N ALA A 230 -5.89 -7.62 -8.83
CA ALA A 230 -6.55 -8.39 -9.87
C ALA A 230 -8.03 -8.69 -9.57
N ALA A 231 -8.42 -8.71 -8.29
CA ALA A 231 -9.82 -8.81 -7.85
C ALA A 231 -10.54 -7.46 -7.73
N GLY A 232 -9.96 -6.36 -8.21
CA GLY A 232 -10.53 -5.00 -8.14
C GLY A 232 -10.20 -4.22 -6.86
N GLY A 233 -9.35 -4.76 -5.98
CA GLY A 233 -8.95 -4.08 -4.74
C GLY A 233 -8.24 -2.76 -4.99
N SER A 234 -8.36 -1.80 -4.07
CA SER A 234 -7.78 -0.44 -4.15
C SER A 234 -8.22 0.36 -5.38
N GLY A 235 -9.44 0.13 -5.89
CA GLY A 235 -9.98 0.86 -7.04
C GLY A 235 -9.46 0.39 -8.41
N TYR A 236 -8.77 -0.77 -8.46
CA TYR A 236 -8.32 -1.38 -9.72
C TYR A 236 -9.40 -2.27 -10.36
N ASP A 237 -10.68 -1.84 -10.34
CA ASP A 237 -11.82 -2.62 -10.85
C ASP A 237 -11.61 -3.13 -12.28
N VAL A 238 -10.91 -2.36 -13.12
CA VAL A 238 -10.57 -2.73 -14.49
C VAL A 238 -9.74 -4.01 -14.59
N LEU A 239 -8.91 -4.33 -13.60
CA LEU A 239 -8.11 -5.56 -13.61
C LEU A 239 -8.97 -6.81 -13.43
N ALA A 240 -10.12 -6.69 -12.76
CA ALA A 240 -11.08 -7.79 -12.62
C ALA A 240 -11.85 -8.10 -13.92
N GLU A 241 -11.74 -7.23 -14.94
CA GLU A 241 -12.32 -7.46 -16.26
C GLU A 241 -11.42 -8.34 -17.16
N ALA A 242 -10.15 -8.52 -16.78
CA ALA A 242 -9.18 -9.26 -17.57
C ALA A 242 -9.01 -10.70 -17.08
N ASP A 243 -8.69 -11.61 -18.01
CA ASP A 243 -8.33 -12.97 -17.66
C ASP A 243 -6.94 -13.01 -17.01
N GLY A 244 -6.86 -13.52 -15.79
CA GLY A 244 -5.62 -13.59 -15.00
C GLY A 244 -5.06 -15.00 -14.89
N THR A 245 -3.73 -15.12 -15.03
CA THR A 245 -3.00 -16.37 -14.80
C THR A 245 -2.18 -16.28 -13.52
N ALA A 246 -2.42 -17.21 -12.59
CA ALA A 246 -1.61 -17.29 -11.37
C ALA A 246 -0.17 -17.68 -11.69
N THR A 247 0.79 -16.90 -11.22
CA THR A 247 2.22 -17.13 -11.48
C THR A 247 2.85 -18.12 -10.51
N GLY A 248 2.21 -18.39 -9.37
CA GLY A 248 2.77 -19.18 -8.25
C GLY A 248 3.81 -18.41 -7.43
N LEU A 249 4.02 -17.12 -7.70
CA LEU A 249 4.96 -16.26 -6.99
C LEU A 249 4.25 -15.46 -5.91
N VAL A 250 4.96 -15.17 -4.81
CA VAL A 250 4.50 -14.33 -3.70
C VAL A 250 5.28 -13.02 -3.69
N ASP A 251 4.60 -11.89 -3.56
CA ASP A 251 5.17 -10.54 -3.66
C ASP A 251 6.38 -10.30 -2.74
N SER A 252 6.28 -10.64 -1.46
CA SER A 252 7.36 -10.49 -0.49
C SER A 252 8.57 -11.40 -0.78
N GLU A 253 8.34 -12.63 -1.26
CA GLU A 253 9.43 -13.54 -1.64
C GLU A 253 10.17 -13.09 -2.90
N VAL A 254 9.44 -12.50 -3.84
CA VAL A 254 10.00 -11.91 -5.05
C VAL A 254 10.91 -10.74 -4.69
N LEU A 255 10.46 -9.84 -3.81
CA LEU A 255 11.28 -8.72 -3.33
C LEU A 255 12.53 -9.22 -2.59
N MET A 256 12.42 -10.24 -1.73
CA MET A 256 13.57 -10.84 -1.03
C MET A 256 14.60 -11.39 -2.01
N ARG A 257 14.16 -12.12 -3.03
CA ARG A 257 15.05 -12.67 -4.08
C ARG A 257 15.74 -11.58 -4.87
N HIS A 258 14.99 -10.56 -5.27
CA HIS A 258 15.54 -9.42 -6.01
C HIS A 258 16.62 -8.70 -5.20
N LEU A 259 16.32 -8.30 -3.95
CA LEU A 259 17.29 -7.67 -3.03
C LEU A 259 18.56 -8.51 -2.84
N SER A 260 18.42 -9.84 -2.71
CA SER A 260 19.57 -10.74 -2.53
C SER A 260 20.40 -10.90 -3.81
N SER A 261 19.82 -10.69 -4.99
CA SER A 261 20.51 -10.83 -6.29
C SER A 261 21.31 -9.60 -6.69
N LEU A 262 20.98 -8.43 -6.13
CA LEU A 262 21.65 -7.17 -6.45
C LEU A 262 23.07 -7.10 -5.86
N PRO A 263 24.01 -6.34 -6.47
CA PRO A 263 25.30 -6.03 -5.88
C PRO A 263 25.17 -5.42 -4.48
N GLN A 264 25.99 -5.87 -3.53
CA GLN A 264 25.94 -5.43 -2.13
C GLN A 264 27.09 -4.46 -1.80
N PRO A 265 26.88 -3.37 -1.06
CA PRO A 265 25.56 -2.91 -0.57
C PRO A 265 24.67 -2.43 -1.73
N VAL A 266 23.37 -2.67 -1.63
CA VAL A 266 22.41 -2.25 -2.65
C VAL A 266 22.32 -0.73 -2.68
N GLU A 267 22.47 -0.16 -3.85
CA GLU A 267 22.15 1.21 -4.20
C GLU A 267 21.00 1.18 -5.20
N TYR A 268 19.94 1.93 -4.91
CA TYR A 268 18.78 2.01 -5.78
C TYR A 268 18.21 3.43 -5.74
N GLU A 269 17.87 3.96 -6.90
CA GLU A 269 17.37 5.32 -7.08
C GLU A 269 16.03 5.28 -7.81
N GLU A 270 15.24 6.33 -7.66
CA GLU A 270 13.99 6.52 -8.39
C GLU A 270 14.25 6.52 -9.89
N ARG A 271 13.34 5.92 -10.63
CA ARG A 271 13.44 5.76 -12.08
C ARG A 271 12.87 6.93 -12.87
N GLY A 272 12.04 7.76 -12.26
CA GLY A 272 11.35 8.88 -12.91
C GLY A 272 10.28 8.40 -13.90
N ARG A 273 9.56 7.36 -13.55
CA ARG A 273 8.48 6.76 -14.36
C ARG A 273 7.18 7.50 -14.24
N ILE A 274 6.98 8.20 -13.12
CA ILE A 274 5.72 8.86 -12.76
C ILE A 274 5.97 10.35 -12.63
N GLU A 275 5.51 11.14 -13.59
CA GLU A 275 5.63 12.60 -13.56
C GLU A 275 4.29 13.25 -13.23
N ARG A 276 4.25 13.94 -12.10
CA ARG A 276 3.10 14.72 -11.67
C ARG A 276 3.20 16.16 -12.19
N LEU A 277 2.21 16.60 -12.96
CA LEU A 277 2.20 17.89 -13.63
C LEU A 277 1.70 19.04 -12.76
N ALA A 278 0.96 18.77 -11.69
CA ALA A 278 0.43 19.77 -10.77
C ALA A 278 0.43 19.24 -9.32
N PRO A 279 0.43 20.10 -8.29
CA PRO A 279 0.24 19.68 -6.91
C PRO A 279 -1.09 18.94 -6.71
N TRP A 280 -1.13 18.05 -5.71
CA TRP A 280 -2.39 17.46 -5.27
C TRP A 280 -3.37 18.56 -4.82
N PRO A 281 -4.66 18.44 -5.12
CA PRO A 281 -5.69 19.34 -4.58
C PRO A 281 -5.71 19.29 -3.04
N GLU A 282 -5.97 20.46 -2.39
CA GLU A 282 -6.12 20.57 -0.94
C GLU A 282 -7.38 19.86 -0.42
#